data_957a34fc9e8fd92e9b3ddf1f94538635
#
_entry.id   957a34fc9e8fd92e9b3ddf1f94538635
#
_cell.length_a   1.000
_cell.length_b   1.000
_cell.length_c   1.000
_cell.angle_alpha   90.00
_cell.angle_beta   90.00
_cell.angle_gamma   90.00
#
_symmetry.space_group_name_H-M   'P 1'
#
loop_
_entity.id
_entity.type
_entity.pdbx_description
1 polymer ?
#
loop_
_entity_poly.entity_id
_entity_poly.type
_entity_poly.pdbx_seq_one_letter_code
_entity_poly.pdbx_strand_id
1 'polypeptide(L)'
;LSQQWAEKCARQLEALGSRVLQGPSGPKDNPYPVFLASVSQPIDLAIVFGGDGTALTAARHLAPEGIPILAVNVGGHLGFLTETSEEMEDTEAVWQRLLNDRFAVQRRMMLQAQIFQGNRTNREPMSEYFLALNEVAVKPASPDRMITSILEMEIDGEVVDQYQGDGLLISTPTGSTGYTVAAGGPIIHPGMDAIVITPICPLSLSSRPIVLPPGSVVSVWPLADPDLSTKLWTDGVLGTAIWPGQRVDVRISDYMTKFIILRENYSYYGTLRNKLHWAGARLSFTNNNRN
;
A
#
# COMPACT_ATOMS: atom_id res chain seq x y z
N LEU A 1 -4.59 -17.41 -15.87
CA LEU A 1 -4.85 -18.07 -14.57
C LEU A 1 -5.84 -17.24 -13.73
N SER A 2 -5.57 -15.95 -13.45
CA SER A 2 -6.49 -15.08 -12.68
C SER A 2 -7.89 -15.01 -13.31
N GLN A 3 -7.97 -14.85 -14.62
CA GLN A 3 -9.26 -14.84 -15.34
C GLN A 3 -10.03 -16.16 -15.18
N GLN A 4 -9.37 -17.31 -15.28
CA GLN A 4 -10.01 -18.62 -15.09
C GLN A 4 -10.58 -18.77 -13.67
N TRP A 5 -9.85 -18.28 -12.67
CA TRP A 5 -10.35 -18.26 -11.29
C TRP A 5 -11.56 -17.33 -11.15
N ALA A 6 -11.51 -16.12 -11.71
CA ALA A 6 -12.62 -15.17 -11.66
C ALA A 6 -13.88 -15.77 -12.32
N GLU A 7 -13.76 -16.38 -13.51
CA GLU A 7 -14.89 -17.03 -14.19
C GLU A 7 -15.45 -18.23 -13.44
N LYS A 8 -14.58 -19.06 -12.81
CA LYS A 8 -15.01 -20.17 -11.96
C LYS A 8 -15.83 -19.66 -10.77
N CYS A 9 -15.28 -18.71 -10.02
CA CYS A 9 -15.91 -18.16 -8.82
C CYS A 9 -17.21 -17.43 -9.15
N ALA A 10 -17.24 -16.68 -10.26
CA ALA A 10 -18.45 -15.99 -10.70
C ALA A 10 -19.61 -16.96 -10.94
N ARG A 11 -19.39 -18.03 -11.72
CA ARG A 11 -20.44 -19.03 -11.97
C ARG A 11 -20.96 -19.67 -10.68
N GLN A 12 -20.08 -19.91 -9.70
CA GLN A 12 -20.48 -20.49 -8.42
C GLN A 12 -21.30 -19.51 -7.58
N LEU A 13 -20.88 -18.25 -7.51
CA LEU A 13 -21.60 -17.23 -6.76
C LEU A 13 -22.95 -16.89 -7.38
N GLU A 14 -23.03 -16.85 -8.72
CA GLU A 14 -24.30 -16.67 -9.43
C GLU A 14 -25.26 -17.84 -9.17
N ALA A 15 -24.76 -19.07 -9.12
CA ALA A 15 -25.57 -20.24 -8.77
C ALA A 15 -26.10 -20.20 -7.32
N LEU A 16 -25.41 -19.48 -6.43
CA LEU A 16 -25.86 -19.21 -5.05
C LEU A 16 -26.78 -17.98 -4.94
N GLY A 17 -27.15 -17.37 -6.08
CA GLY A 17 -28.04 -16.21 -6.13
C GLY A 17 -27.36 -14.85 -5.96
N SER A 18 -26.03 -14.79 -5.94
CA SER A 18 -25.30 -13.53 -5.90
C SER A 18 -25.27 -12.87 -7.26
N ARG A 19 -25.34 -11.55 -7.28
CA ARG A 19 -25.05 -10.75 -8.50
C ARG A 19 -23.55 -10.53 -8.61
N VAL A 20 -22.96 -10.96 -9.71
CA VAL A 20 -21.52 -10.84 -9.94
C VAL A 20 -21.21 -9.88 -11.07
N LEU A 21 -20.25 -9.00 -10.84
CA LEU A 21 -19.64 -8.13 -11.83
C LEU A 21 -18.20 -8.56 -12.02
N GLN A 22 -17.78 -8.76 -13.27
CA GLN A 22 -16.42 -9.17 -13.59
C GLN A 22 -15.71 -8.11 -14.42
N GLY A 23 -14.42 -7.94 -14.20
CA GLY A 23 -13.60 -7.04 -14.98
C GLY A 23 -12.11 -7.28 -14.83
N PRO A 24 -11.30 -6.82 -15.76
CA PRO A 24 -9.86 -6.89 -15.65
C PRO A 24 -9.40 -6.05 -14.45
N SER A 25 -8.40 -6.54 -13.73
CA SER A 25 -7.71 -5.75 -12.73
C SER A 25 -6.21 -6.03 -12.83
N GLY A 26 -5.42 -4.99 -12.91
CA GLY A 26 -3.97 -5.13 -12.99
C GLY A 26 -3.28 -3.80 -12.70
N PRO A 27 -1.96 -3.80 -12.49
CA PRO A 27 -1.23 -2.58 -12.19
C PRO A 27 -1.26 -1.54 -13.32
N LYS A 28 -1.57 -1.97 -14.54
CA LYS A 28 -1.65 -1.09 -15.72
C LYS A 28 -3.08 -0.74 -16.13
N ASP A 29 -4.05 -1.56 -15.73
CA ASP A 29 -5.44 -1.39 -16.08
C ASP A 29 -6.21 -0.91 -14.84
N ASN A 30 -6.83 0.25 -14.95
CA ASN A 30 -7.64 0.80 -13.88
C ASN A 30 -9.13 0.78 -14.28
N PRO A 31 -9.80 -0.36 -14.15
CA PRO A 31 -11.21 -0.49 -14.50
C PRO A 31 -12.14 0.10 -13.43
N TYR A 32 -11.64 0.30 -12.21
CA TYR A 32 -12.46 0.62 -11.04
C TYR A 32 -13.33 1.87 -11.22
N PRO A 33 -12.83 3.02 -11.73
CA PRO A 33 -13.68 4.19 -11.90
C PRO A 33 -14.88 3.92 -12.82
N VAL A 34 -14.66 3.16 -13.90
CA VAL A 34 -15.73 2.80 -14.86
C VAL A 34 -16.72 1.84 -14.21
N PHE A 35 -16.24 0.83 -13.50
CA PHE A 35 -17.10 -0.12 -12.80
C PHE A 35 -17.93 0.55 -11.73
N LEU A 36 -17.28 1.30 -10.83
CA LEU A 36 -17.97 1.97 -9.72
C LEU A 36 -19.01 2.95 -10.23
N ALA A 37 -18.70 3.71 -11.30
CA ALA A 37 -19.67 4.62 -11.91
C ALA A 37 -20.85 3.92 -12.60
N SER A 38 -20.68 2.66 -13.03
CA SER A 38 -21.73 1.89 -13.70
C SER A 38 -22.64 1.10 -12.75
N VAL A 39 -22.26 0.98 -11.49
CA VAL A 39 -23.00 0.18 -10.50
C VAL A 39 -23.94 1.07 -9.70
N SER A 40 -25.24 0.78 -9.79
CA SER A 40 -26.29 1.49 -9.05
C SER A 40 -26.63 0.87 -7.68
N GLN A 41 -26.05 -0.28 -7.37
CA GLN A 41 -26.29 -1.01 -6.12
C GLN A 41 -25.01 -1.13 -5.31
N PRO A 42 -25.09 -1.21 -3.97
CA PRO A 42 -23.92 -1.45 -3.14
C PRO A 42 -23.19 -2.74 -3.53
N ILE A 43 -21.87 -2.72 -3.43
CA ILE A 43 -21.01 -3.88 -3.59
C ILE A 43 -20.62 -4.36 -2.20
N ASP A 44 -20.99 -5.60 -1.86
CA ASP A 44 -20.72 -6.17 -0.53
C ASP A 44 -19.29 -6.65 -0.39
N LEU A 45 -18.68 -7.15 -1.48
CA LEU A 45 -17.34 -7.73 -1.47
C LEU A 45 -16.69 -7.63 -2.86
N ALA A 46 -15.42 -7.29 -2.88
CA ALA A 46 -14.58 -7.43 -4.07
C ALA A 46 -13.61 -8.62 -3.90
N ILE A 47 -13.64 -9.56 -4.84
CA ILE A 47 -12.70 -10.68 -4.90
C ILE A 47 -11.67 -10.37 -5.97
N VAL A 48 -10.41 -10.28 -5.57
CA VAL A 48 -9.30 -9.83 -6.43
C VAL A 48 -8.30 -10.95 -6.62
N PHE A 49 -8.16 -11.44 -7.84
CA PHE A 49 -7.22 -12.49 -8.19
C PHE A 49 -5.91 -11.91 -8.75
N GLY A 50 -4.85 -11.93 -7.95
CA GLY A 50 -3.55 -11.39 -8.32
C GLY A 50 -2.61 -11.31 -7.12
N GLY A 51 -1.43 -10.75 -7.32
CA GLY A 51 -0.47 -10.50 -6.23
C GLY A 51 -0.77 -9.20 -5.45
N ASP A 52 0.14 -8.87 -4.52
CA ASP A 52 0.01 -7.68 -3.67
C ASP A 52 -0.17 -6.39 -4.50
N GLY A 53 0.50 -6.23 -5.65
CA GLY A 53 0.33 -5.07 -6.52
C GLY A 53 -1.10 -4.88 -7.04
N THR A 54 -1.80 -5.98 -7.34
CA THR A 54 -3.22 -5.95 -7.75
C THR A 54 -4.11 -5.58 -6.56
N ALA A 55 -3.79 -6.13 -5.37
CA ALA A 55 -4.49 -5.79 -4.12
C ALA A 55 -4.32 -4.31 -3.75
N LEU A 56 -3.12 -3.73 -3.93
CA LEU A 56 -2.85 -2.30 -3.72
C LEU A 56 -3.71 -1.43 -4.65
N THR A 57 -3.79 -1.79 -5.93
CA THR A 57 -4.64 -1.06 -6.89
C THR A 57 -6.11 -1.12 -6.48
N ALA A 58 -6.61 -2.30 -6.13
CA ALA A 58 -7.98 -2.45 -5.62
C ALA A 58 -8.22 -1.60 -4.38
N ALA A 59 -7.30 -1.61 -3.42
CA ALA A 59 -7.43 -0.87 -2.17
C ALA A 59 -7.61 0.64 -2.39
N ARG A 60 -6.83 1.25 -3.29
CA ARG A 60 -6.93 2.70 -3.58
C ARG A 60 -8.31 3.12 -4.09
N HIS A 61 -9.00 2.24 -4.80
CA HIS A 61 -10.30 2.56 -5.41
C HIS A 61 -11.50 2.08 -4.58
N LEU A 62 -11.34 0.99 -3.84
CA LEU A 62 -12.45 0.37 -3.12
C LEU A 62 -12.56 0.86 -1.67
N ALA A 63 -11.46 1.36 -1.09
CA ALA A 63 -11.49 1.88 0.28
C ALA A 63 -12.40 3.11 0.44
N PRO A 64 -12.45 4.09 -0.49
CA PRO A 64 -13.40 5.20 -0.43
C PRO A 64 -14.86 4.76 -0.43
N GLU A 65 -15.17 3.67 -1.12
CA GLU A 65 -16.52 3.08 -1.19
C GLU A 65 -16.81 2.16 0.00
N GLY A 66 -15.82 1.93 0.88
CA GLY A 66 -15.96 1.07 2.05
C GLY A 66 -16.05 -0.43 1.71
N ILE A 67 -15.79 -0.82 0.46
CA ILE A 67 -15.92 -2.19 -0.05
C ILE A 67 -14.78 -3.05 0.49
N PRO A 68 -15.07 -4.16 1.19
CA PRO A 68 -14.05 -5.10 1.65
C PRO A 68 -13.45 -5.90 0.48
N ILE A 69 -12.21 -6.32 0.65
CA ILE A 69 -11.42 -6.99 -0.39
C ILE A 69 -11.00 -8.38 0.11
N LEU A 70 -11.35 -9.41 -0.64
CA LEU A 70 -10.73 -10.72 -0.57
C LEU A 70 -9.69 -10.82 -1.69
N ALA A 71 -8.41 -10.66 -1.35
CA ALA A 71 -7.33 -10.73 -2.32
C ALA A 71 -6.72 -12.14 -2.32
N VAL A 72 -6.62 -12.78 -3.48
CA VAL A 72 -6.15 -14.16 -3.63
C VAL A 72 -5.00 -14.21 -4.63
N ASN A 73 -3.84 -14.68 -4.19
CA ASN A 73 -2.68 -14.86 -5.04
C ASN A 73 -2.76 -16.23 -5.75
N VAL A 74 -3.06 -16.19 -7.03
CA VAL A 74 -3.13 -17.40 -7.88
C VAL A 74 -1.80 -17.74 -8.56
N GLY A 75 -0.75 -16.98 -8.31
CA GLY A 75 0.60 -17.20 -8.87
C GLY A 75 1.53 -18.04 -7.99
N GLY A 76 1.05 -18.64 -6.92
CA GLY A 76 1.80 -19.59 -6.08
C GLY A 76 2.74 -18.97 -5.04
N HIS A 77 2.77 -17.65 -4.87
CA HIS A 77 3.58 -17.00 -3.83
C HIS A 77 2.70 -16.32 -2.80
N LEU A 78 2.92 -16.61 -1.52
CA LEU A 78 2.24 -15.91 -0.43
C LEU A 78 2.58 -14.41 -0.50
N GLY A 79 1.57 -13.54 -0.57
CA GLY A 79 1.69 -12.09 -0.42
C GLY A 79 1.61 -11.64 1.04
N PHE A 80 1.83 -10.35 1.28
CA PHE A 80 1.52 -9.73 2.57
C PHE A 80 0.05 -9.33 2.68
N LEU A 81 -0.63 -9.17 1.53
CA LEU A 81 -2.00 -8.68 1.42
C LEU A 81 -2.96 -9.75 0.88
N THR A 82 -2.46 -10.88 0.42
CA THR A 82 -3.24 -11.88 -0.30
C THR A 82 -3.33 -13.20 0.46
N GLU A 83 -4.47 -13.86 0.31
CA GLU A 83 -4.63 -15.26 0.62
C GLU A 83 -3.92 -16.12 -0.41
N THR A 84 -3.60 -17.36 -0.08
CA THR A 84 -2.99 -18.30 -1.04
C THR A 84 -4.07 -18.98 -1.89
N SER A 85 -3.67 -19.55 -3.03
CA SER A 85 -4.58 -20.33 -3.87
C SER A 85 -5.12 -21.58 -3.18
N GLU A 86 -4.34 -22.16 -2.25
CA GLU A 86 -4.76 -23.33 -1.46
C GLU A 86 -5.99 -23.03 -0.60
N GLU A 87 -6.12 -21.81 -0.06
CA GLU A 87 -7.32 -21.41 0.70
C GLU A 87 -8.59 -21.36 -0.16
N MET A 88 -8.42 -21.37 -1.48
CA MET A 88 -9.51 -21.35 -2.47
C MET A 88 -9.71 -22.71 -3.16
N GLU A 89 -9.01 -23.77 -2.80
CA GLU A 89 -9.18 -25.09 -3.42
C GLU A 89 -10.60 -25.60 -3.25
N ASP A 90 -11.12 -25.55 -2.04
CA ASP A 90 -12.53 -25.84 -1.72
C ASP A 90 -13.34 -24.52 -1.74
N THR A 91 -13.66 -24.05 -2.94
CA THR A 91 -14.44 -22.82 -3.11
C THR A 91 -15.82 -22.91 -2.48
N GLU A 92 -16.45 -24.08 -2.41
CA GLU A 92 -17.77 -24.25 -1.77
C GLU A 92 -17.67 -23.96 -0.27
N ALA A 93 -16.68 -24.51 0.41
CA ALA A 93 -16.43 -24.21 1.82
C ALA A 93 -16.12 -22.71 2.04
N VAL A 94 -15.38 -22.07 1.11
CA VAL A 94 -15.11 -20.63 1.17
C VAL A 94 -16.42 -19.83 1.10
N TRP A 95 -17.30 -20.15 0.15
CA TRP A 95 -18.59 -19.43 0.02
C TRP A 95 -19.47 -19.63 1.25
N GLN A 96 -19.52 -20.84 1.81
CA GLN A 96 -20.24 -21.10 3.06
C GLN A 96 -19.65 -20.31 4.24
N ARG A 97 -18.34 -20.13 4.30
CA ARG A 97 -17.70 -19.31 5.35
C ARG A 97 -18.07 -17.83 5.18
N LEU A 98 -18.03 -17.31 3.97
CA LEU A 98 -18.40 -15.92 3.69
C LEU A 98 -19.87 -15.64 3.98
N LEU A 99 -20.77 -16.52 3.55
CA LEU A 99 -22.22 -16.41 3.79
C LEU A 99 -22.61 -16.49 5.28
N ASN A 100 -21.78 -17.13 6.10
CA ASN A 100 -22.01 -17.30 7.53
C ASN A 100 -21.11 -16.39 8.40
N ASP A 101 -20.53 -15.34 7.83
CA ASP A 101 -19.64 -14.39 8.51
C ASP A 101 -18.46 -15.05 9.25
N ARG A 102 -17.99 -16.20 8.77
CA ARG A 102 -16.86 -16.95 9.37
C ARG A 102 -15.53 -16.56 8.73
N PHE A 103 -15.14 -15.31 8.90
CA PHE A 103 -13.87 -14.73 8.45
C PHE A 103 -13.44 -13.61 9.39
N ALA A 104 -12.15 -13.25 9.33
CA ALA A 104 -11.66 -12.05 10.00
C ALA A 104 -11.57 -10.88 9.02
N VAL A 105 -11.74 -9.68 9.55
CA VAL A 105 -11.54 -8.44 8.78
C VAL A 105 -10.32 -7.71 9.32
N GLN A 106 -9.29 -7.57 8.50
CA GLN A 106 -8.14 -6.72 8.81
C GLN A 106 -8.34 -5.33 8.23
N ARG A 107 -8.35 -4.35 9.11
CA ARG A 107 -8.37 -2.93 8.73
C ARG A 107 -6.93 -2.44 8.55
N ARG A 108 -6.70 -1.69 7.49
CA ARG A 108 -5.41 -1.10 7.16
C ARG A 108 -5.57 0.40 6.94
N MET A 109 -4.80 1.19 7.67
CA MET A 109 -4.74 2.61 7.43
C MET A 109 -4.20 2.91 6.04
N MET A 110 -4.59 4.04 5.48
CA MET A 110 -4.08 4.55 4.21
C MET A 110 -3.49 5.95 4.41
N LEU A 111 -2.61 6.33 3.52
CA LEU A 111 -2.16 7.72 3.38
C LEU A 111 -2.94 8.40 2.26
N GLN A 112 -3.11 9.71 2.40
CA GLN A 112 -3.50 10.60 1.31
C GLN A 112 -2.44 11.66 1.11
N ALA A 113 -2.18 11.98 -0.16
CA ALA A 113 -1.27 13.02 -0.57
C ALA A 113 -2.00 14.05 -1.43
N GLN A 114 -1.67 15.33 -1.28
CA GLN A 114 -2.17 16.41 -2.13
C GLN A 114 -1.05 17.37 -2.48
N ILE A 115 -1.15 17.96 -3.67
CA ILE A 115 -0.20 18.98 -4.14
C ILE A 115 -0.77 20.36 -3.87
N PHE A 116 0.07 21.23 -3.35
CA PHE A 116 -0.24 22.63 -3.06
C PHE A 116 0.71 23.57 -3.80
N GLN A 117 0.22 24.75 -4.21
CA GLN A 117 1.02 25.80 -4.80
C GLN A 117 1.38 26.87 -3.78
N GLY A 118 2.58 27.41 -3.87
CA GLY A 118 2.96 28.64 -3.19
C GLY A 118 3.55 28.42 -1.80
N ASN A 119 3.38 29.42 -0.94
CA ASN A 119 4.02 29.48 0.36
C ASN A 119 3.41 28.49 1.38
N ARG A 120 4.07 28.37 2.54
CA ARG A 120 3.66 27.47 3.64
C ARG A 120 2.25 27.76 4.20
N THR A 121 1.72 28.94 3.97
CA THR A 121 0.38 29.34 4.47
C THR A 121 -0.76 29.03 3.51
N ASN A 122 -0.46 28.73 2.24
CA ASN A 122 -1.48 28.36 1.27
C ASN A 122 -2.04 26.97 1.62
N ARG A 123 -3.35 26.90 1.81
CA ARG A 123 -4.09 25.68 2.16
C ARG A 123 -5.02 25.20 1.05
N GLU A 124 -5.02 25.85 -0.10
CA GLU A 124 -5.83 25.42 -1.23
C GLU A 124 -5.07 24.38 -2.04
N PRO A 125 -5.57 23.12 -2.12
CA PRO A 125 -4.93 22.10 -2.90
C PRO A 125 -5.08 22.37 -4.40
N MET A 126 -4.04 22.07 -5.16
CA MET A 126 -4.04 22.12 -6.64
C MET A 126 -4.47 20.80 -7.27
N SER A 127 -4.48 19.74 -6.50
CA SER A 127 -4.84 18.40 -6.96
C SER A 127 -5.96 17.81 -6.10
N GLU A 128 -6.67 16.84 -6.67
CA GLU A 128 -7.37 15.87 -5.85
C GLU A 128 -6.38 15.13 -4.96
N TYR A 129 -6.88 14.39 -3.99
CA TYR A 129 -6.00 13.56 -3.17
C TYR A 129 -5.62 12.26 -3.89
N PHE A 130 -4.40 11.82 -3.66
CA PHE A 130 -3.87 10.54 -4.11
C PHE A 130 -3.81 9.61 -2.90
N LEU A 131 -4.44 8.44 -2.99
CA LEU A 131 -4.42 7.45 -1.92
C LEU A 131 -3.25 6.47 -2.10
N ALA A 132 -2.68 6.04 -0.98
CA ALA A 132 -1.69 4.97 -0.93
C ALA A 132 -1.96 4.04 0.25
N LEU A 133 -1.89 2.73 0.01
CA LEU A 133 -1.95 1.72 1.06
C LEU A 133 -0.56 1.40 1.60
N ASN A 134 0.46 1.38 0.74
CA ASN A 134 1.86 1.18 1.14
C ASN A 134 2.57 2.50 1.40
N GLU A 135 2.86 3.26 0.33
CA GLU A 135 3.67 4.46 0.46
C GLU A 135 3.37 5.53 -0.59
N VAL A 136 3.66 6.75 -0.19
CA VAL A 136 3.86 7.90 -1.06
C VAL A 136 5.36 8.11 -1.22
N ALA A 137 5.84 8.15 -2.46
CA ALA A 137 7.24 8.40 -2.76
C ALA A 137 7.41 9.72 -3.52
N VAL A 138 8.33 10.55 -3.09
CA VAL A 138 8.74 11.77 -3.78
C VAL A 138 10.16 11.54 -4.31
N LYS A 139 10.30 11.48 -5.64
CA LYS A 139 11.55 11.09 -6.31
C LYS A 139 11.84 11.96 -7.51
N PRO A 140 13.14 12.15 -7.86
CA PRO A 140 13.49 12.75 -9.13
C PRO A 140 13.00 11.88 -10.29
N ALA A 141 12.64 12.50 -11.38
CA ALA A 141 12.23 11.83 -12.60
C ALA A 141 12.92 12.47 -13.78
N SER A 142 14.09 11.98 -14.14
CA SER A 142 14.77 12.33 -15.38
C SER A 142 14.95 11.08 -16.22
N PRO A 143 14.60 11.09 -17.51
CA PRO A 143 14.84 9.96 -18.40
C PRO A 143 16.32 9.82 -18.78
N ASP A 144 17.11 10.90 -18.72
CA ASP A 144 18.43 10.97 -19.38
C ASP A 144 19.61 11.03 -18.42
N ARG A 145 19.39 11.27 -17.13
CA ARG A 145 20.44 11.42 -16.13
C ARG A 145 20.04 10.82 -14.79
N MET A 146 21.00 10.19 -14.10
CA MET A 146 20.85 9.87 -12.68
C MET A 146 21.00 11.16 -11.88
N ILE A 147 19.93 11.58 -11.24
CA ILE A 147 19.86 12.84 -10.51
C ILE A 147 19.49 12.55 -9.08
N THR A 148 20.16 13.22 -8.14
CA THR A 148 19.71 13.26 -6.74
C THR A 148 18.73 14.42 -6.58
N SER A 149 17.68 14.20 -5.79
CA SER A 149 16.77 15.28 -5.38
C SER A 149 17.28 15.97 -4.12
N ILE A 150 16.98 17.26 -4.01
CA ILE A 150 17.08 17.98 -2.73
C ILE A 150 15.64 18.25 -2.29
N LEU A 151 15.25 17.65 -1.16
CA LEU A 151 13.90 17.71 -0.62
C LEU A 151 13.97 18.32 0.79
N GLU A 152 13.25 19.41 1.01
CA GLU A 152 13.01 19.90 2.37
C GLU A 152 11.77 19.20 2.93
N MET A 153 11.87 18.76 4.16
CA MET A 153 10.78 18.09 4.87
C MET A 153 10.35 18.92 6.07
N GLU A 154 9.05 19.14 6.15
CA GLU A 154 8.38 19.71 7.31
C GLU A 154 7.48 18.65 7.95
N ILE A 155 7.39 18.68 9.29
CA ILE A 155 6.43 17.90 10.05
C ILE A 155 5.61 18.90 10.88
N ASP A 156 4.30 18.87 10.69
CA ASP A 156 3.34 19.75 11.38
C ASP A 156 3.69 21.25 11.24
N GLY A 157 4.32 21.62 10.12
CA GLY A 157 4.72 22.99 9.79
C GLY A 157 6.11 23.40 10.31
N GLU A 158 6.83 22.51 10.97
CA GLU A 158 8.21 22.73 11.39
C GLU A 158 9.17 22.07 10.40
N VAL A 159 10.19 22.82 9.93
CA VAL A 159 11.25 22.28 9.08
C VAL A 159 12.13 21.36 9.91
N VAL A 160 12.20 20.11 9.51
CA VAL A 160 12.92 19.06 10.26
C VAL A 160 14.27 18.74 9.62
N ASP A 161 14.30 18.57 8.28
CA ASP A 161 15.54 18.20 7.58
C ASP A 161 15.48 18.57 6.09
N GLN A 162 16.63 18.59 5.46
CA GLN A 162 16.80 18.67 4.01
C GLN A 162 17.54 17.43 3.54
N TYR A 163 16.87 16.61 2.72
CA TYR A 163 17.44 15.38 2.17
C TYR A 163 18.00 15.61 0.79
N GLN A 164 19.24 15.19 0.58
CA GLN A 164 19.82 15.01 -0.74
C GLN A 164 20.03 13.52 -0.99
N GLY A 165 19.42 12.97 -2.02
CA GLY A 165 19.47 11.55 -2.35
C GLY A 165 18.49 11.17 -3.47
N ASP A 166 18.15 9.90 -3.54
CA ASP A 166 17.26 9.35 -4.58
C ASP A 166 15.77 9.58 -4.30
N GLY A 167 15.44 10.21 -3.17
CA GLY A 167 14.07 10.58 -2.81
C GLY A 167 13.71 10.33 -1.36
N LEU A 168 12.41 10.44 -1.09
CA LEU A 168 11.82 10.26 0.24
C LEU A 168 10.59 9.37 0.13
N LEU A 169 10.47 8.41 1.05
CA LEU A 169 9.29 7.58 1.23
C LEU A 169 8.53 8.04 2.47
N ILE A 170 7.23 8.16 2.34
CA ILE A 170 6.30 8.33 3.45
C ILE A 170 5.36 7.11 3.39
N SER A 171 5.41 6.22 4.36
CA SER A 171 4.72 4.95 4.29
C SER A 171 3.83 4.67 5.50
N THR A 172 2.85 3.79 5.26
CA THR A 172 2.03 3.18 6.31
C THR A 172 2.79 2.02 6.96
N PRO A 173 2.31 1.48 8.09
CA PRO A 173 2.79 0.21 8.61
C PRO A 173 2.66 -0.95 7.62
N THR A 174 1.62 -0.96 6.78
CA THR A 174 1.49 -1.95 5.70
C THR A 174 2.65 -1.83 4.70
N GLY A 175 2.99 -0.62 4.27
CA GLY A 175 4.09 -0.33 3.35
C GLY A 175 5.49 -0.54 3.96
N SER A 176 5.58 -0.67 5.30
CA SER A 176 6.86 -0.91 5.97
C SER A 176 7.54 -2.21 5.51
N THR A 177 6.80 -3.17 4.97
CA THR A 177 7.33 -4.41 4.38
C THR A 177 7.51 -4.34 2.85
N GLY A 178 7.18 -3.20 2.24
CA GLY A 178 7.33 -2.90 0.82
C GLY A 178 8.65 -2.19 0.48
N TYR A 179 8.56 -1.04 -0.17
CA TYR A 179 9.75 -0.26 -0.56
C TYR A 179 10.51 0.27 0.66
N THR A 180 9.80 0.58 1.74
CA THR A 180 10.39 1.06 3.01
C THR A 180 11.46 0.13 3.55
N VAL A 181 11.22 -1.19 3.63
CA VAL A 181 12.22 -2.15 4.11
C VAL A 181 13.43 -2.22 3.18
N ALA A 182 13.23 -2.13 1.87
CA ALA A 182 14.32 -2.11 0.90
C ALA A 182 15.18 -0.83 0.98
N ALA A 183 14.58 0.28 1.43
CA ALA A 183 15.27 1.54 1.69
C ALA A 183 15.89 1.61 3.10
N GLY A 184 15.87 0.53 3.87
CA GLY A 184 16.45 0.48 5.22
C GLY A 184 15.53 1.05 6.32
N GLY A 185 14.26 1.23 6.05
CA GLY A 185 13.26 1.65 7.03
C GLY A 185 12.87 0.53 8.01
N PRO A 186 12.24 0.87 9.14
CA PRO A 186 11.79 -0.10 10.13
C PRO A 186 10.56 -0.87 9.64
N ILE A 187 10.41 -2.12 10.09
CA ILE A 187 9.18 -2.87 9.93
C ILE A 187 8.24 -2.52 11.08
N ILE A 188 7.06 -2.04 10.73
CA ILE A 188 6.01 -1.67 11.68
C ILE A 188 4.86 -2.69 11.56
N HIS A 189 4.35 -3.14 12.71
CA HIS A 189 3.22 -4.07 12.70
C HIS A 189 1.97 -3.38 12.09
N PRO A 190 1.31 -4.00 11.11
CA PRO A 190 0.22 -3.36 10.37
C PRO A 190 -1.06 -3.10 11.18
N GLY A 191 -1.13 -3.56 12.40
CA GLY A 191 -2.17 -3.20 13.37
C GLY A 191 -1.87 -1.93 14.17
N MET A 192 -0.75 -1.25 13.90
CA MET A 192 -0.43 0.07 14.45
C MET A 192 -0.82 1.16 13.46
N ASP A 193 -1.22 2.31 13.97
CA ASP A 193 -1.38 3.52 13.16
C ASP A 193 -0.14 4.40 13.37
N ALA A 194 0.64 4.56 12.31
CA ALA A 194 1.86 5.37 12.32
C ALA A 194 2.22 5.81 10.88
N ILE A 195 2.96 6.89 10.76
CA ILE A 195 3.57 7.33 9.51
C ILE A 195 5.06 7.07 9.59
N VAL A 196 5.63 6.42 8.59
CA VAL A 196 7.07 6.11 8.52
C VAL A 196 7.70 6.93 7.42
N ILE A 197 8.70 7.73 7.76
CA ILE A 197 9.49 8.48 6.78
C ILE A 197 10.83 7.77 6.60
N THR A 198 11.19 7.48 5.35
CA THR A 198 12.45 6.81 5.03
C THR A 198 13.13 7.49 3.85
N PRO A 199 14.31 8.12 4.05
CA PRO A 199 15.13 8.63 2.96
C PRO A 199 15.65 7.50 2.08
N ILE A 200 15.64 7.72 0.75
CA ILE A 200 16.17 6.74 -0.21
C ILE A 200 17.59 7.15 -0.59
N CYS A 201 18.57 6.30 -0.26
CA CYS A 201 19.98 6.52 -0.56
C CYS A 201 20.46 7.95 -0.24
N PRO A 202 20.24 8.45 1.00
CA PRO A 202 20.64 9.81 1.34
C PRO A 202 22.16 9.95 1.32
N LEU A 203 22.67 11.10 0.84
CA LEU A 203 24.10 11.38 0.86
C LEU A 203 24.62 11.69 2.28
N SER A 204 23.72 12.23 3.14
CA SER A 204 24.08 12.49 4.54
C SER A 204 24.06 11.21 5.36
N LEU A 205 25.15 10.94 6.07
CA LEU A 205 25.26 9.81 6.98
C LEU A 205 24.41 9.95 8.25
N SER A 206 23.93 11.17 8.54
CA SER A 206 23.04 11.44 9.69
C SER A 206 21.58 11.20 9.42
N SER A 207 21.15 11.14 8.16
CA SER A 207 19.77 10.88 7.81
C SER A 207 19.33 9.51 8.28
N ARG A 208 18.20 9.46 8.97
CA ARG A 208 17.62 8.23 9.53
C ARG A 208 16.12 8.19 9.25
N PRO A 209 15.56 6.99 9.12
CA PRO A 209 14.12 6.83 9.14
C PRO A 209 13.50 7.32 10.45
N ILE A 210 12.32 7.92 10.35
CA ILE A 210 11.55 8.44 11.50
C ILE A 210 10.17 7.82 11.48
N VAL A 211 9.67 7.47 12.67
CA VAL A 211 8.29 7.01 12.86
C VAL A 211 7.51 8.10 13.59
N LEU A 212 6.39 8.52 13.03
CA LEU A 212 5.56 9.61 13.51
C LEU A 212 4.20 9.10 13.99
N PRO A 213 3.54 9.85 14.90
CA PRO A 213 2.15 9.62 15.23
C PRO A 213 1.23 9.74 14.00
N PRO A 214 0.06 9.07 14.00
CA PRO A 214 -0.86 9.08 12.85
C PRO A 214 -1.46 10.47 12.55
N GLY A 215 -1.50 11.37 13.54
CA GLY A 215 -2.03 12.72 13.37
C GLY A 215 -1.10 13.71 12.68
N SER A 216 0.14 13.33 12.40
CA SER A 216 1.14 14.24 11.78
C SER A 216 0.85 14.49 10.31
N VAL A 217 1.20 15.70 9.86
CA VAL A 217 1.22 16.10 8.45
C VAL A 217 2.67 16.24 8.01
N VAL A 218 3.04 15.51 6.97
CA VAL A 218 4.39 15.59 6.37
C VAL A 218 4.30 16.39 5.09
N SER A 219 5.00 17.53 5.05
CA SER A 219 5.10 18.37 3.86
C SER A 219 6.47 18.21 3.21
N VAL A 220 6.51 17.92 1.92
CA VAL A 220 7.75 17.74 1.17
C VAL A 220 7.85 18.80 0.08
N TRP A 221 8.93 19.57 0.12
CA TRP A 221 9.24 20.63 -0.83
C TRP A 221 10.43 20.21 -1.70
N PRO A 222 10.27 20.03 -3.00
CA PRO A 222 11.41 19.96 -3.90
C PRO A 222 12.13 21.30 -3.94
N LEU A 223 13.39 21.31 -3.54
CA LEU A 223 14.28 22.51 -3.57
C LEU A 223 15.15 22.53 -4.82
N ALA A 224 14.74 21.90 -5.88
CA ALA A 224 15.62 21.61 -6.98
C ALA A 224 15.70 22.74 -8.01
N ASP A 225 16.78 22.66 -8.78
CA ASP A 225 17.01 23.22 -10.08
C ASP A 225 15.73 23.12 -10.94
N PRO A 226 15.28 24.20 -11.60
CA PRO A 226 14.12 24.19 -12.50
C PRO A 226 14.14 23.09 -13.58
N ASP A 227 15.34 22.62 -13.93
CA ASP A 227 15.52 21.54 -14.90
C ASP A 227 15.31 20.12 -14.34
N LEU A 228 15.11 20.01 -13.03
CA LEU A 228 14.90 18.73 -12.35
C LEU A 228 13.42 18.47 -12.09
N SER A 229 12.80 17.63 -12.89
CA SER A 229 11.44 17.17 -12.58
C SER A 229 11.44 16.25 -11.37
N THR A 230 10.59 16.54 -10.41
CA THR A 230 10.26 15.65 -9.28
C THR A 230 8.88 15.08 -9.49
N LYS A 231 8.67 13.84 -9.08
CA LYS A 231 7.37 13.18 -9.17
C LYS A 231 6.93 12.61 -7.84
N LEU A 232 5.62 12.69 -7.65
CA LEU A 232 4.88 11.98 -6.62
C LEU A 232 4.43 10.63 -7.16
N TRP A 233 4.69 9.55 -6.44
CA TRP A 233 4.24 8.19 -6.73
C TRP A 233 3.42 7.65 -5.57
N THR A 234 2.40 6.87 -5.85
CA THR A 234 1.60 6.16 -4.84
C THR A 234 1.62 4.66 -5.12
N ASP A 235 2.03 3.86 -4.14
CA ASP A 235 2.15 2.39 -4.23
C ASP A 235 2.91 1.92 -5.50
N GLY A 236 3.96 2.65 -5.89
CA GLY A 236 4.79 2.34 -7.05
C GLY A 236 4.14 2.61 -8.42
N VAL A 237 2.93 3.14 -8.46
CA VAL A 237 2.21 3.50 -9.69
C VAL A 237 1.81 4.98 -9.65
N LEU A 238 1.47 5.53 -10.80
CA LEU A 238 1.00 6.90 -10.97
C LEU A 238 1.97 7.97 -10.49
N GLY A 239 2.84 8.40 -11.39
CA GLY A 239 3.72 9.56 -11.14
C GLY A 239 3.07 10.85 -11.60
N THR A 240 2.78 11.76 -10.68
CA THR A 240 2.36 13.13 -10.99
C THR A 240 3.55 14.07 -10.81
N ALA A 241 3.78 14.98 -11.74
CA ALA A 241 4.86 15.95 -11.64
C ALA A 241 4.60 16.93 -10.49
N ILE A 242 5.68 17.26 -9.78
CA ILE A 242 5.73 18.31 -8.78
C ILE A 242 6.68 19.37 -9.29
N TRP A 243 6.18 20.58 -9.47
CA TRP A 243 6.95 21.69 -10.03
C TRP A 243 7.62 22.52 -8.93
N PRO A 244 8.68 23.27 -9.24
CA PRO A 244 9.28 24.23 -8.31
C PRO A 244 8.21 25.17 -7.71
N GLY A 245 8.30 25.41 -6.40
CA GLY A 245 7.32 26.20 -5.66
C GLY A 245 6.02 25.44 -5.29
N GLN A 246 5.94 24.18 -5.63
CA GLN A 246 4.90 23.28 -5.14
C GLN A 246 5.39 22.42 -3.97
N ARG A 247 4.48 21.98 -3.12
CA ARG A 247 4.75 21.00 -2.08
C ARG A 247 3.75 19.85 -2.14
N VAL A 248 4.12 18.74 -1.57
CA VAL A 248 3.24 17.61 -1.33
C VAL A 248 3.00 17.51 0.18
N ASP A 249 1.74 17.58 0.58
CA ASP A 249 1.33 17.29 1.95
C ASP A 249 0.81 15.85 2.01
N VAL A 250 1.37 15.06 2.92
CA VAL A 250 1.00 13.67 3.15
C VAL A 250 0.51 13.51 4.57
N ARG A 251 -0.64 12.88 4.73
CA ARG A 251 -1.25 12.59 6.04
C ARG A 251 -2.01 11.27 5.99
N ILE A 252 -2.45 10.81 7.16
CA ILE A 252 -3.39 9.69 7.21
C ILE A 252 -4.69 10.05 6.46
N SER A 253 -5.23 9.08 5.75
CA SER A 253 -6.51 9.21 5.07
C SER A 253 -7.66 8.88 6.02
N ASP A 254 -8.82 9.49 5.78
CA ASP A 254 -10.07 9.12 6.45
C ASP A 254 -10.58 7.74 6.01
N TYR A 255 -10.04 7.22 4.90
CA TYR A 255 -10.40 5.91 4.37
C TYR A 255 -9.48 4.81 4.92
N MET A 256 -10.06 3.64 5.13
CA MET A 256 -9.35 2.43 5.55
C MET A 256 -9.69 1.29 4.60
N THR A 257 -8.67 0.56 4.20
CA THR A 257 -8.90 -0.69 3.46
C THR A 257 -9.28 -1.82 4.42
N LYS A 258 -10.24 -2.63 4.01
CA LYS A 258 -10.71 -3.81 4.75
C LYS A 258 -10.34 -5.06 3.96
N PHE A 259 -9.44 -5.88 4.48
CA PHE A 259 -9.11 -7.18 3.89
C PHE A 259 -9.83 -8.30 4.62
N ILE A 260 -10.45 -9.18 3.85
CA ILE A 260 -11.03 -10.43 4.35
C ILE A 260 -9.90 -11.45 4.50
N ILE A 261 -9.83 -12.08 5.67
CA ILE A 261 -8.86 -13.12 6.00
C ILE A 261 -9.61 -14.42 6.21
N LEU A 262 -9.34 -15.39 5.36
CA LEU A 262 -9.92 -16.72 5.43
C LEU A 262 -9.14 -17.68 6.33
N ARG A 263 -7.82 -17.51 6.42
CA ARG A 263 -6.96 -18.39 7.22
C ARG A 263 -7.29 -18.30 8.71
N GLU A 264 -7.65 -19.42 9.30
CA GLU A 264 -7.94 -19.50 10.75
C GLU A 264 -6.70 -19.22 11.61
N ASN A 265 -5.53 -19.66 11.14
CA ASN A 265 -4.23 -19.52 11.81
C ASN A 265 -3.38 -18.40 11.18
N TYR A 266 -4.03 -17.28 10.78
CA TYR A 266 -3.28 -16.16 10.24
C TYR A 266 -2.26 -15.65 11.24
N SER A 267 -1.00 -15.57 10.81
CA SER A 267 0.11 -15.02 11.59
C SER A 267 0.93 -14.04 10.75
N TYR A 268 0.87 -12.77 11.12
CA TYR A 268 1.73 -11.75 10.51
C TYR A 268 3.22 -12.07 10.64
N TYR A 269 3.63 -12.52 11.81
CA TYR A 269 5.03 -12.89 12.05
C TYR A 269 5.44 -14.16 11.29
N GLY A 270 4.51 -15.08 11.05
CA GLY A 270 4.71 -16.22 10.16
C GLY A 270 4.94 -15.76 8.72
N THR A 271 4.13 -14.83 8.23
CA THR A 271 4.28 -14.22 6.90
C THR A 271 5.62 -13.48 6.77
N LEU A 272 5.99 -12.65 7.75
CA LEU A 272 7.29 -11.97 7.78
C LEU A 272 8.46 -12.95 7.69
N ARG A 273 8.44 -13.98 8.52
CA ARG A 273 9.52 -14.99 8.55
C ARG A 273 9.66 -15.69 7.21
N ASN A 274 8.55 -16.07 6.59
CA ASN A 274 8.57 -16.77 5.31
C ASN A 274 8.99 -15.86 4.16
N LYS A 275 8.53 -14.60 4.14
CA LYS A 275 8.79 -13.64 3.06
C LYS A 275 10.18 -13.02 3.13
N LEU A 276 10.64 -12.68 4.32
CA LEU A 276 11.93 -12.02 4.52
C LEU A 276 13.03 -13.03 4.85
N HIS A 277 12.71 -14.34 4.84
CA HIS A 277 13.63 -15.38 5.26
C HIS A 277 14.25 -15.12 6.65
N TRP A 278 13.47 -14.47 7.53
CA TRP A 278 13.88 -14.27 8.91
C TRP A 278 13.95 -15.61 9.63
N ALA A 279 15.00 -15.86 10.34
CA ALA A 279 15.43 -17.12 10.90
C ALA A 279 16.29 -17.95 9.91
N GLY A 280 17.07 -17.25 9.10
CA GLY A 280 18.28 -17.83 8.53
C GLY A 280 18.98 -18.65 9.56
N ALA A 281 19.87 -19.44 9.60
CA ALA A 281 20.50 -20.31 10.59
C ALA A 281 19.86 -20.25 11.99
N ARG A 282 18.88 -21.09 12.27
CA ARG A 282 18.56 -21.44 13.66
C ARG A 282 19.84 -22.02 14.24
N LEU A 283 20.44 -21.32 15.18
CA LEU A 283 21.44 -21.93 16.05
C LEU A 283 20.72 -23.08 16.75
N SER A 284 20.98 -24.32 16.35
CA SER A 284 20.51 -25.49 17.05
C SER A 284 21.29 -25.56 18.37
N PHE A 285 20.79 -24.91 19.40
CA PHE A 285 21.19 -25.27 20.75
C PHE A 285 20.62 -26.66 21.01
N THR A 286 21.45 -27.68 20.94
CA THR A 286 21.12 -28.96 21.55
C THR A 286 20.91 -28.71 23.03
N ASN A 287 19.66 -28.60 23.45
CA ASN A 287 19.28 -28.65 24.85
C ASN A 287 19.56 -30.11 25.35
N ASN A 288 20.80 -30.42 25.60
CA ASN A 288 21.17 -31.47 26.56
C ASN A 288 20.98 -30.82 27.95
N ASN A 289 19.83 -30.92 28.52
CA ASN A 289 19.47 -30.88 29.94
C ASN A 289 18.15 -30.18 30.16
N ARG A 290 17.07 -30.91 29.99
CA ARG A 290 15.87 -30.78 30.81
C ARG A 290 15.29 -32.18 30.99
N ASN A 291 15.80 -32.90 32.00
CA ASN A 291 15.06 -33.90 32.72
C ASN A 291 14.15 -33.19 33.70
#